data_717059f77a348a28c5c66049bfa25019
#
_entry.id   717059f77a348a28c5c66049bfa25019
#
_cell.length_a   1.000
_cell.length_b   1.000
_cell.length_c   1.000
_cell.angle_alpha   90.00
_cell.angle_beta   90.00
_cell.angle_gamma   90.00
#
_symmetry.space_group_name_H-M   'P 1'
#
loop_
_entity.id
_entity.type
_entity.pdbx_description
1 polymer ?
#
loop_
_entity_poly.entity_id
_entity_poly.type
_entity_poly.pdbx_seq_one_letter_code
_entity_poly.pdbx_strand_id
1 'polypeptide(L)'
;MKKLFLTLALLCATITTLVAQEIAPSKNKFGALLSTNIFGFNDDFNKVDVGGGFYFSRKISKRLSIYTEIDGSSRNYGDLALMPGQSGEFTTGNLAVYIGPMFDIGKMSNLIFGVAENYIFNPELKTATGTKEVSSETTNYSSLFFDFRHHFGNKFSLGTRYEWGINSIFKSSDRKASTISFTMFLPLGGKRN
;
A
#
# COMPACT_ATOMS: atom_id res chain seq x y z
N MET A 1 -18.72 8.80 4.27
CA MET A 1 -17.42 8.18 4.53
C MET A 1 -17.33 7.57 5.94
N LYS A 2 -17.60 8.32 7.05
CA LYS A 2 -17.54 7.75 8.43
C LYS A 2 -18.40 6.49 8.65
N LYS A 3 -19.59 6.40 8.04
CA LYS A 3 -20.48 5.23 8.17
C LYS A 3 -19.94 4.00 7.44
N LEU A 4 -19.29 4.17 6.28
CA LEU A 4 -18.68 3.08 5.51
C LEU A 4 -17.48 2.49 6.26
N PHE A 5 -16.65 3.35 6.86
CA PHE A 5 -15.50 2.95 7.67
C PHE A 5 -15.93 2.18 8.92
N LEU A 6 -17.00 2.63 9.58
CA LEU A 6 -17.56 1.94 10.75
C LEU A 6 -18.13 0.56 10.38
N THR A 7 -18.81 0.46 9.24
CA THR A 7 -19.37 -0.81 8.74
C THR A 7 -18.26 -1.80 8.36
N LEU A 8 -17.19 -1.31 7.71
CA LEU A 8 -16.04 -2.15 7.35
C LEU A 8 -15.27 -2.62 8.60
N ALA A 9 -15.07 -1.72 9.58
CA ALA A 9 -14.46 -2.05 10.86
C ALA A 9 -15.29 -3.07 11.65
N LEU A 10 -16.62 -2.92 11.64
CA LEU A 10 -17.54 -3.87 12.28
C LEU A 10 -17.55 -5.23 11.58
N LEU A 11 -17.49 -5.24 10.24
CA LEU A 11 -17.40 -6.46 9.43
C LEU A 11 -16.08 -7.20 9.69
N CYS A 12 -14.97 -6.48 9.76
CA CYS A 12 -13.67 -7.04 10.14
C CYS A 12 -13.68 -7.61 11.58
N ALA A 13 -14.32 -6.90 12.52
CA ALA A 13 -14.45 -7.36 13.90
C ALA A 13 -15.34 -8.62 14.03
N THR A 14 -16.44 -8.72 13.26
CA THR A 14 -17.30 -9.91 13.27
C THR A 14 -16.63 -11.09 12.58
N ILE A 15 -15.87 -10.90 11.50
CA ILE A 15 -15.10 -11.97 10.87
C ILE A 15 -14.02 -12.49 11.83
N THR A 16 -13.36 -11.60 12.59
CA THR A 16 -12.34 -12.00 13.57
C THR A 16 -12.92 -12.79 14.74
N THR A 17 -14.12 -12.48 15.21
CA THR A 17 -14.78 -13.25 16.29
C THR A 17 -15.27 -14.62 15.85
N LEU A 18 -15.74 -14.77 14.63
CA LEU A 18 -16.16 -16.07 14.07
C LEU A 18 -15.00 -17.04 13.82
N VAL A 19 -13.79 -16.51 13.55
CA VAL A 19 -12.58 -17.31 13.28
C VAL A 19 -11.77 -17.61 14.55
N ALA A 20 -12.06 -16.91 15.65
CA ALA A 20 -11.30 -17.01 16.91
C ALA A 20 -11.55 -18.32 17.72
N GLN A 21 -12.41 -19.21 17.28
CA GLN A 21 -12.71 -20.44 18.01
C GLN A 21 -11.65 -21.56 17.88
N GLU A 22 -10.67 -21.44 16.98
CA GLU A 22 -9.50 -22.32 16.97
C GLU A 22 -8.22 -21.49 17.27
N ILE A 23 -7.88 -21.37 18.54
CA ILE A 23 -6.66 -20.68 18.99
C ILE A 23 -5.44 -21.49 18.55
N ALA A 24 -4.93 -21.22 17.36
CA ALA A 24 -3.59 -21.62 16.99
C ALA A 24 -2.57 -20.70 17.69
N PRO A 25 -1.41 -21.19 18.13
CA PRO A 25 -0.40 -20.34 18.76
C PRO A 25 -0.07 -19.17 17.82
N SER A 26 -0.25 -17.95 18.30
CA SER A 26 -0.07 -16.73 17.54
C SER A 26 1.41 -16.58 17.15
N LYS A 27 1.77 -17.00 15.94
CA LYS A 27 3.10 -16.72 15.39
C LYS A 27 3.06 -15.33 14.76
N ASN A 28 3.70 -14.39 15.44
CA ASN A 28 3.97 -13.08 14.88
C ASN A 28 5.11 -13.20 13.86
N LYS A 29 4.97 -12.55 12.73
CA LYS A 29 6.03 -12.37 11.74
C LYS A 29 6.27 -10.87 11.58
N PHE A 30 7.52 -10.49 11.57
CA PHE A 30 7.98 -9.14 11.32
C PHE A 30 9.09 -9.18 10.27
N GLY A 31 9.17 -8.16 9.43
CA GLY A 31 10.21 -8.09 8.42
C GLY A 31 10.33 -6.73 7.78
N ALA A 32 11.38 -6.60 6.97
CA ALA A 32 11.60 -5.47 6.09
C ALA A 32 11.09 -5.79 4.69
N LEU A 33 10.83 -4.77 3.90
CA LEU A 33 10.47 -4.89 2.50
C LEU A 33 11.21 -3.87 1.64
N LEU A 34 11.41 -4.24 0.38
CA LEU A 34 11.88 -3.36 -0.68
C LEU A 34 10.91 -3.51 -1.85
N SER A 35 10.49 -2.40 -2.42
CA SER A 35 9.52 -2.37 -3.50
C SER A 35 10.02 -1.59 -4.71
N THR A 36 9.61 -2.03 -5.89
CA THR A 36 9.63 -1.25 -7.12
C THR A 36 8.19 -0.97 -7.48
N ASN A 37 7.86 0.29 -7.63
CA ASN A 37 6.49 0.76 -7.80
C ASN A 37 6.33 1.44 -9.16
N ILE A 38 5.25 1.13 -9.85
CA ILE A 38 4.85 1.78 -11.09
C ILE A 38 3.58 2.56 -10.78
N PHE A 39 3.67 3.88 -10.92
CA PHE A 39 2.60 4.81 -10.58
C PHE A 39 1.90 5.35 -11.80
N GLY A 40 0.63 5.68 -11.63
CA GLY A 40 -0.18 6.34 -12.62
C GLY A 40 -1.42 7.00 -12.05
N PHE A 41 -2.11 7.75 -12.89
CA PHE A 41 -3.42 8.30 -12.59
C PHE A 41 -4.45 7.65 -13.51
N ASN A 42 -5.60 7.24 -12.94
CA ASN A 42 -6.68 6.62 -13.70
C ASN A 42 -6.18 5.47 -14.60
N ASP A 43 -5.25 4.65 -14.06
CA ASP A 43 -4.64 3.47 -14.71
C ASP A 43 -3.71 3.77 -15.90
N ASP A 44 -3.25 5.00 -16.06
CA ASP A 44 -2.18 5.38 -17.00
C ASP A 44 -0.82 5.30 -16.28
N PHE A 45 -0.17 4.14 -16.35
CA PHE A 45 1.08 3.83 -15.67
C PHE A 45 2.29 4.22 -16.52
N ASN A 46 3.08 5.18 -16.07
CA ASN A 46 4.17 5.72 -16.87
C ASN A 46 5.50 5.98 -16.14
N LYS A 47 5.54 5.83 -14.82
CA LYS A 47 6.74 6.10 -14.02
C LYS A 47 7.03 4.98 -13.03
N VAL A 48 8.33 4.74 -12.81
CA VAL A 48 8.84 3.70 -11.92
C VAL A 48 9.64 4.35 -10.82
N ASP A 49 9.37 3.96 -9.58
CA ASP A 49 10.08 4.39 -8.38
C ASP A 49 10.39 3.21 -7.45
N VAL A 50 11.19 3.49 -6.43
CA VAL A 50 11.55 2.51 -5.40
C VAL A 50 11.00 2.93 -4.04
N GLY A 51 10.68 1.95 -3.24
CA GLY A 51 10.21 2.14 -1.87
C GLY A 51 10.79 1.09 -0.95
N GLY A 52 10.48 1.24 0.33
CA GLY A 52 10.86 0.26 1.32
C GLY A 52 10.23 0.56 2.67
N GLY A 53 10.15 -0.47 3.49
CA GLY A 53 9.47 -0.33 4.77
C GLY A 53 9.55 -1.57 5.63
N PHE A 54 8.55 -1.70 6.48
CA PHE A 54 8.43 -2.80 7.42
C PHE A 54 7.02 -3.36 7.40
N TYR A 55 6.91 -4.67 7.59
CA TYR A 55 5.63 -5.33 7.73
C TYR A 55 5.55 -6.13 9.02
N PHE A 56 4.34 -6.29 9.50
CA PHE A 56 3.99 -7.17 10.61
C PHE A 56 2.79 -8.00 10.22
N SER A 57 2.79 -9.27 10.61
CA SER A 57 1.59 -10.10 10.52
C SER A 57 1.42 -10.96 11.76
N ARG A 58 0.16 -11.11 12.17
CA ARG A 58 -0.23 -11.96 13.30
C ARG A 58 -1.22 -13.01 12.84
N LYS A 59 -0.86 -14.27 13.01
CA LYS A 59 -1.74 -15.39 12.71
C LYS A 59 -2.90 -15.48 13.70
N ILE A 60 -4.13 -15.49 13.18
CA ILE A 60 -5.37 -15.59 13.96
C ILE A 60 -5.92 -17.02 13.91
N SER A 61 -5.83 -17.68 12.76
CA SER A 61 -6.25 -19.07 12.57
C SER A 61 -5.27 -19.82 11.66
N LYS A 62 -5.58 -21.09 11.33
CA LYS A 62 -4.74 -21.91 10.45
C LYS A 62 -4.45 -21.27 9.09
N ARG A 63 -5.38 -20.46 8.56
CA ARG A 63 -5.29 -19.87 7.22
C ARG A 63 -5.42 -18.35 7.19
N LEU A 64 -5.70 -17.70 8.33
CA LEU A 64 -5.95 -16.27 8.40
C LEU A 64 -4.94 -15.58 9.32
N SER A 65 -4.41 -14.47 8.85
CA SER A 65 -3.59 -13.54 9.64
C SER A 65 -4.11 -12.11 9.47
N ILE A 66 -3.84 -11.25 10.42
CA ILE A 66 -3.89 -9.80 10.22
C ILE A 66 -2.53 -9.37 9.70
N TYR A 67 -2.54 -8.53 8.70
CA TYR A 67 -1.37 -7.93 8.09
C TYR A 67 -1.39 -6.42 8.25
N THR A 68 -0.23 -5.85 8.58
CA THR A 68 0.03 -4.42 8.60
C THR A 68 1.39 -4.14 7.97
N GLU A 69 1.52 -2.98 7.33
CA GLU A 69 2.75 -2.55 6.67
C GLU A 69 2.85 -1.03 6.74
N ILE A 70 4.08 -0.53 6.86
CA ILE A 70 4.42 0.87 6.68
C ILE A 70 5.49 0.91 5.59
N ASP A 71 5.20 1.61 4.50
CA ASP A 71 6.07 1.74 3.33
C ASP A 71 6.31 3.22 3.01
N GLY A 72 7.57 3.59 2.84
CA GLY A 72 8.00 4.90 2.37
C GLY A 72 8.51 4.82 0.94
N SER A 73 8.06 5.73 0.08
CA SER A 73 8.51 5.80 -1.32
C SER A 73 8.58 7.23 -1.82
N SER A 74 9.45 7.48 -2.78
CA SER A 74 9.32 8.64 -3.65
C SER A 74 8.35 8.28 -4.77
N ARG A 75 7.43 9.15 -5.12
CA ARG A 75 6.46 8.91 -6.20
C ARG A 75 6.58 9.98 -7.27
N ASN A 76 6.84 9.53 -8.49
CA ASN A 76 6.86 10.36 -9.68
C ASN A 76 5.68 9.99 -10.57
N TYR A 77 4.75 10.92 -10.73
CA TYR A 77 3.53 10.70 -11.52
C TYR A 77 3.62 11.18 -12.97
N GLY A 78 4.83 11.61 -13.41
CA GLY A 78 5.03 12.12 -14.76
C GLY A 78 4.44 13.50 -14.99
N ASP A 79 4.29 13.85 -16.26
CA ASP A 79 3.80 15.16 -16.66
C ASP A 79 2.30 15.30 -16.40
N LEU A 80 1.96 16.26 -15.55
CA LEU A 80 0.58 16.59 -15.19
C LEU A 80 0.24 18.02 -15.63
N ALA A 81 -0.92 18.16 -16.27
CA ALA A 81 -1.59 19.45 -16.37
C ALA A 81 -2.46 19.62 -15.11
N LEU A 82 -1.95 20.31 -14.10
CA LEU A 82 -2.68 20.56 -12.84
C LEU A 82 -3.67 21.71 -12.98
N MET A 83 -3.33 22.71 -13.78
CA MET A 83 -4.14 23.89 -14.08
C MET A 83 -3.97 24.29 -15.55
N PRO A 84 -4.91 25.07 -16.13
CA PRO A 84 -4.74 25.62 -17.47
C PRO A 84 -3.41 26.38 -17.59
N GLY A 85 -2.53 25.92 -18.50
CA GLY A 85 -1.22 26.53 -18.74
C GLY A 85 -0.09 26.10 -17.81
N GLN A 86 -0.33 25.21 -16.85
CA GLN A 86 0.70 24.64 -15.96
C GLN A 86 0.78 23.13 -16.16
N SER A 87 1.71 22.70 -16.99
CA SER A 87 2.09 21.29 -17.11
C SER A 87 3.51 21.09 -16.61
N GLY A 88 3.74 19.98 -15.94
CA GLY A 88 5.06 19.64 -15.42
C GLY A 88 5.09 18.29 -14.72
N GLU A 89 6.29 17.83 -14.42
CA GLU A 89 6.50 16.58 -13.70
C GLU A 89 6.13 16.72 -12.23
N PHE A 90 5.16 15.92 -11.77
CA PHE A 90 4.70 15.92 -10.37
C PHE A 90 5.40 14.84 -9.58
N THR A 91 6.11 15.25 -8.52
CA THR A 91 6.83 14.34 -7.62
C THR A 91 6.41 14.57 -6.17
N THR A 92 6.38 13.49 -5.38
CA THR A 92 6.06 13.55 -3.94
C THR A 92 6.90 12.53 -3.17
N GLY A 93 7.14 12.80 -1.88
CA GLY A 93 7.37 11.75 -0.91
C GLY A 93 6.02 11.16 -0.48
N ASN A 94 5.99 9.87 -0.20
CA ASN A 94 4.81 9.17 0.27
C ASN A 94 5.14 8.23 1.42
N LEU A 95 4.30 8.24 2.44
CA LEU A 95 4.28 7.25 3.51
C LEU A 95 2.92 6.56 3.48
N ALA A 96 2.91 5.26 3.21
CA ALA A 96 1.68 4.47 3.17
C ALA A 96 1.60 3.53 4.36
N VAL A 97 0.42 3.45 4.97
CA VAL A 97 0.10 2.49 6.03
C VAL A 97 -0.97 1.54 5.52
N TYR A 98 -0.65 0.27 5.42
CA TYR A 98 -1.53 -0.78 4.91
C TYR A 98 -2.06 -1.63 6.06
N ILE A 99 -3.33 -2.02 5.98
CA ILE A 99 -3.94 -2.98 6.90
C ILE A 99 -4.95 -3.86 6.17
N GLY A 100 -4.94 -5.15 6.47
CA GLY A 100 -5.92 -6.08 5.92
C GLY A 100 -5.76 -7.53 6.37
N PRO A 101 -6.72 -8.38 6.05
CA PRO A 101 -6.59 -9.83 6.20
C PRO A 101 -5.60 -10.40 5.19
N MET A 102 -4.82 -11.37 5.65
CA MET A 102 -3.91 -12.16 4.85
C MET A 102 -4.33 -13.63 4.93
N PHE A 103 -4.58 -14.24 3.79
CA PHE A 103 -5.03 -15.62 3.66
C PHE A 103 -3.92 -16.50 3.10
N ASP A 104 -3.64 -17.61 3.79
CA ASP A 104 -2.72 -18.63 3.29
C ASP A 104 -3.43 -19.43 2.19
N ILE A 105 -2.94 -19.36 0.95
CA ILE A 105 -3.37 -20.15 -0.22
C ILE A 105 -2.32 -21.23 -0.53
N GLY A 106 -2.51 -22.37 0.11
CA GLY A 106 -1.49 -23.45 0.06
C GLY A 106 -0.35 -23.21 1.05
N LYS A 107 0.78 -23.86 0.79
CA LYS A 107 1.94 -23.83 1.71
C LYS A 107 2.89 -22.66 1.48
N MET A 108 2.88 -22.11 0.28
CA MET A 108 3.91 -21.16 -0.18
C MET A 108 3.35 -19.81 -0.66
N SER A 109 2.04 -19.57 -0.55
CA SER A 109 1.49 -18.33 -1.07
C SER A 109 0.44 -17.73 -0.14
N ASN A 110 0.34 -16.39 -0.19
CA ASN A 110 -0.68 -15.63 0.52
C ASN A 110 -1.42 -14.70 -0.45
N LEU A 111 -2.69 -14.46 -0.13
CA LEU A 111 -3.47 -13.35 -0.66
C LEU A 111 -3.71 -12.36 0.45
N ILE A 112 -3.52 -11.08 0.17
CA ILE A 112 -3.75 -9.98 1.10
C ILE A 112 -4.61 -8.96 0.37
N PHE A 113 -5.61 -8.43 1.03
CA PHE A 113 -6.39 -7.31 0.52
C PHE A 113 -6.79 -6.41 1.68
N GLY A 114 -6.99 -5.15 1.41
CA GLY A 114 -7.30 -4.23 2.48
C GLY A 114 -7.35 -2.79 2.04
N VAL A 115 -7.11 -1.93 3.01
CA VAL A 115 -7.07 -0.48 2.82
C VAL A 115 -5.69 0.06 3.15
N ALA A 116 -5.31 1.12 2.47
CA ALA A 116 -4.13 1.90 2.80
C ALA A 116 -4.48 3.36 2.96
N GLU A 117 -3.77 4.03 3.87
CA GLU A 117 -3.75 5.48 4.01
C GLU A 117 -2.40 6.00 3.53
N ASN A 118 -2.44 6.92 2.59
CA ASN A 118 -1.29 7.48 1.92
C ASN A 118 -1.09 8.93 2.35
N TYR A 119 0.01 9.20 3.03
CA TYR A 119 0.41 10.53 3.49
C TYR A 119 1.40 11.11 2.51
N ILE A 120 1.03 12.23 1.89
CA ILE A 120 1.86 12.94 0.92
C ILE A 120 2.67 14.01 1.63
N PHE A 121 3.95 14.08 1.33
CA PHE A 121 4.84 15.11 1.80
C PHE A 121 5.75 15.62 0.68
N ASN A 122 6.18 16.89 0.80
CA ASN A 122 7.01 17.57 -0.19
C ASN A 122 6.52 17.41 -1.65
N PRO A 123 5.23 17.71 -1.93
CA PRO A 123 4.71 17.62 -3.29
C PRO A 123 5.25 18.79 -4.13
N GLU A 124 5.94 18.45 -5.21
CA GLU A 124 6.59 19.39 -6.11
C GLU A 124 6.08 19.24 -7.54
N LEU A 125 5.89 20.35 -8.23
CA LEU A 125 5.65 20.41 -9.66
C LEU A 125 6.87 21.03 -10.35
N LYS A 126 7.58 20.26 -11.15
CA LYS A 126 8.72 20.72 -11.96
C LYS A 126 8.19 21.14 -13.32
N THR A 127 8.24 22.43 -13.61
CA THR A 127 7.85 23.02 -14.90
C THR A 127 9.09 23.48 -15.68
N ALA A 128 8.93 23.88 -16.93
CA ALA A 128 10.01 24.45 -17.73
C ALA A 128 10.60 25.74 -17.11
N THR A 129 9.84 26.44 -16.26
CA THR A 129 10.23 27.70 -15.61
C THR A 129 10.78 27.53 -14.21
N GLY A 130 10.75 26.31 -13.65
CA GLY A 130 11.28 26.00 -12.31
C GLY A 130 10.43 25.01 -11.54
N THR A 131 10.83 24.76 -10.29
CA THR A 131 10.12 23.87 -9.37
C THR A 131 9.23 24.68 -8.44
N LYS A 132 7.97 24.26 -8.28
CA LYS A 132 6.98 24.87 -7.40
C LYS A 132 6.49 23.84 -6.41
N GLU A 133 6.46 24.19 -5.13
CA GLU A 133 5.76 23.40 -4.10
C GLU A 133 4.23 23.57 -4.26
N VAL A 134 3.50 22.45 -4.19
CA VAL A 134 2.04 22.41 -4.41
C VAL A 134 1.27 21.76 -3.24
N SER A 135 1.81 21.86 -2.04
CA SER A 135 1.24 21.29 -0.80
C SER A 135 -0.20 21.78 -0.53
N SER A 136 -0.53 23.02 -0.90
CA SER A 136 -1.89 23.56 -0.74
C SER A 136 -2.93 22.89 -1.65
N GLU A 137 -2.50 22.28 -2.75
CA GLU A 137 -3.33 21.71 -3.80
C GLU A 137 -3.50 20.20 -3.67
N THR A 138 -2.65 19.56 -2.85
CA THR A 138 -2.66 18.11 -2.63
C THR A 138 -3.35 17.74 -1.31
N THR A 139 -3.74 16.49 -1.20
CA THR A 139 -4.33 15.89 0.01
C THR A 139 -3.91 14.44 0.15
N ASN A 140 -3.85 13.98 1.40
CA ASN A 140 -3.71 12.55 1.68
C ASN A 140 -4.88 11.77 1.07
N TYR A 141 -4.63 10.53 0.71
CA TYR A 141 -5.67 9.72 0.08
C TYR A 141 -5.68 8.29 0.63
N SER A 142 -6.88 7.72 0.61
CA SER A 142 -7.10 6.31 0.93
C SER A 142 -7.14 5.50 -0.34
N SER A 143 -6.69 4.26 -0.27
CA SER A 143 -6.71 3.31 -1.37
C SER A 143 -7.17 1.94 -0.92
N LEU A 144 -7.62 1.14 -1.87
CA LEU A 144 -7.79 -0.30 -1.71
C LEU A 144 -6.59 -0.98 -2.33
N PHE A 145 -6.16 -2.10 -1.75
CA PHE A 145 -5.08 -2.88 -2.33
C PHE A 145 -5.39 -4.37 -2.35
N PHE A 146 -4.78 -5.04 -3.31
CA PHE A 146 -4.73 -6.49 -3.45
C PHE A 146 -3.27 -6.90 -3.67
N ASP A 147 -2.76 -7.83 -2.84
CA ASP A 147 -1.37 -8.28 -2.86
C ASP A 147 -1.34 -9.81 -2.93
N PHE A 148 -0.65 -10.34 -3.91
CA PHE A 148 -0.30 -11.76 -4.02
C PHE A 148 1.16 -11.93 -3.64
N ARG A 149 1.44 -12.83 -2.70
CA ARG A 149 2.78 -13.09 -2.21
C ARG A 149 3.14 -14.57 -2.32
N HIS A 150 4.34 -14.84 -2.83
CA HIS A 150 4.91 -16.18 -2.90
C HIS A 150 6.16 -16.27 -2.02
N HIS A 151 6.25 -17.32 -1.19
CA HIS A 151 7.35 -17.56 -0.26
C HIS A 151 8.39 -18.50 -0.85
N PHE A 152 9.65 -18.12 -0.78
CA PHE A 152 10.80 -18.93 -1.16
C PHE A 152 11.49 -19.46 0.10
N GLY A 153 10.87 -20.48 0.68
CA GLY A 153 11.26 -21.00 2.00
C GLY A 153 11.08 -19.97 3.12
N ASN A 154 12.05 -19.94 4.04
CA ASN A 154 12.05 -19.01 5.17
C ASN A 154 12.94 -17.77 4.96
N LYS A 155 13.50 -17.59 3.75
CA LYS A 155 14.52 -16.56 3.50
C LYS A 155 13.93 -15.27 3.00
N PHE A 156 13.03 -15.34 2.03
CA PHE A 156 12.39 -14.17 1.44
C PHE A 156 11.05 -14.55 0.79
N SER A 157 10.28 -13.54 0.45
CA SER A 157 9.06 -13.70 -0.35
C SER A 157 9.05 -12.63 -1.43
N LEU A 158 8.44 -12.94 -2.56
CA LEU A 158 8.14 -11.97 -3.60
C LEU A 158 6.64 -11.74 -3.67
N GLY A 159 6.25 -10.50 -3.85
CA GLY A 159 4.85 -10.10 -3.97
C GLY A 159 4.61 -9.19 -5.15
N THR A 160 3.38 -9.22 -5.64
CA THR A 160 2.85 -8.27 -6.60
C THR A 160 1.59 -7.65 -6.02
N ARG A 161 1.56 -6.34 -5.93
CA ARG A 161 0.44 -5.57 -5.40
C ARG A 161 -0.15 -4.70 -6.48
N TYR A 162 -1.48 -4.63 -6.51
CA TYR A 162 -2.23 -3.59 -7.17
C TYR A 162 -2.95 -2.75 -6.12
N GLU A 163 -2.80 -1.43 -6.22
CA GLU A 163 -3.42 -0.45 -5.36
C GLU A 163 -4.17 0.57 -6.20
N TRP A 164 -5.40 0.91 -5.83
CA TRP A 164 -6.17 1.97 -6.47
C TRP A 164 -6.78 2.94 -5.47
N GLY A 165 -6.60 4.22 -5.73
CA GLY A 165 -7.10 5.30 -4.89
C GLY A 165 -8.63 5.34 -4.86
N ILE A 166 -9.19 5.53 -3.69
CA ILE A 166 -10.63 5.73 -3.49
C ILE A 166 -10.98 7.20 -3.72
N ASN A 167 -10.15 8.10 -3.21
CA ASN A 167 -10.29 9.54 -3.34
C ASN A 167 -9.12 10.16 -4.11
N SER A 168 -9.32 11.37 -4.58
CA SER A 168 -8.33 12.11 -5.35
C SER A 168 -7.13 12.55 -4.50
N ILE A 169 -5.95 12.63 -5.12
CA ILE A 169 -4.74 13.26 -4.57
C ILE A 169 -4.84 14.79 -4.61
N PHE A 170 -5.58 15.35 -5.57
CA PHE A 170 -5.74 16.79 -5.73
C PHE A 170 -7.10 17.27 -5.26
N LYS A 171 -7.14 18.42 -4.58
CA LYS A 171 -8.39 19.04 -4.10
C LYS A 171 -9.29 19.50 -5.24
N SER A 172 -8.70 19.85 -6.38
CA SER A 172 -9.37 20.46 -7.53
C SER A 172 -9.70 19.49 -8.67
N SER A 173 -9.38 18.22 -8.54
CA SER A 173 -9.61 17.23 -9.62
C SER A 173 -9.96 15.85 -9.08
N ASP A 174 -10.60 15.00 -9.90
CA ASP A 174 -10.93 13.61 -9.58
C ASP A 174 -9.82 12.61 -9.93
N ARG A 175 -8.56 13.05 -9.97
CA ARG A 175 -7.43 12.17 -10.30
C ARG A 175 -7.12 11.24 -9.15
N LYS A 176 -7.38 9.96 -9.35
CA LYS A 176 -7.10 8.88 -8.40
C LYS A 176 -5.78 8.22 -8.76
N ALA A 177 -4.95 8.00 -7.76
CA ALA A 177 -3.69 7.28 -7.96
C ALA A 177 -3.94 5.78 -8.07
N SER A 178 -3.23 5.14 -8.99
CA SER A 178 -3.10 3.68 -9.07
C SER A 178 -1.63 3.31 -8.99
N THR A 179 -1.34 2.16 -8.37
CA THR A 179 0.03 1.68 -8.22
C THR A 179 0.09 0.18 -8.48
N ILE A 180 1.08 -0.25 -9.26
CA ILE A 180 1.51 -1.65 -9.34
C ILE A 180 2.85 -1.75 -8.65
N SER A 181 2.99 -2.64 -7.65
CA SER A 181 4.23 -2.83 -6.91
C SER A 181 4.73 -4.25 -7.04
N PHE A 182 6.04 -4.39 -7.24
CA PHE A 182 6.77 -5.65 -7.08
C PHE A 182 7.61 -5.54 -5.81
N THR A 183 7.37 -6.40 -4.84
CA THR A 183 7.92 -6.26 -3.50
C THR A 183 8.68 -7.51 -3.09
N MET A 184 9.88 -7.32 -2.55
CA MET A 184 10.64 -8.35 -1.87
C MET A 184 10.49 -8.17 -0.36
N PHE A 185 10.08 -9.23 0.33
CA PHE A 185 9.88 -9.25 1.78
C PHE A 185 10.98 -10.09 2.43
N LEU A 186 11.65 -9.52 3.42
CA LEU A 186 12.74 -10.11 4.18
C LEU A 186 12.30 -10.31 5.63
N PRO A 187 12.04 -11.53 6.09
CA PRO A 187 11.66 -11.77 7.48
C PRO A 187 12.82 -11.45 8.42
N LEU A 188 12.54 -10.58 9.42
CA LEU A 188 13.44 -10.20 10.49
C LEU A 188 12.98 -10.91 11.77
N GLY A 189 13.50 -12.07 12.08
CA GLY A 189 13.14 -12.80 13.29
C GLY A 189 12.14 -13.94 13.05
N GLY A 190 12.60 -15.08 13.22
CA GLY A 190 11.96 -16.38 13.30
C GLY A 190 13.04 -17.37 13.61
N LYS A 191 12.89 -18.16 14.69
CA LYS A 191 13.82 -19.25 14.93
C LYS A 191 13.87 -20.08 13.62
N ARG A 192 15.06 -20.16 13.04
CA ARG A 192 15.37 -21.15 12.01
C ARG A 192 15.27 -22.50 12.72
N ASN A 193 14.19 -23.23 12.54
CA ASN A 193 14.12 -24.66 12.83
C ASN A 193 14.49 -25.40 11.56
#